data_75023ac092f5b2e42c855650600af8b7
#
_entry.id   75023ac092f5b2e42c855650600af8b7
#
_cell.length_a   1.000
_cell.length_b   1.000
_cell.length_c   1.000
_cell.angle_alpha   90.00
_cell.angle_beta   90.00
_cell.angle_gamma   90.00
#
_symmetry.space_group_name_H-M   'P 1'
#
loop_
_entity.id
_entity.type
_entity.pdbx_description
1 polymer ?
#
loop_
_entity_poly.entity_id
_entity_poly.type
_entity_poly.pdbx_seq_one_letter_code
_entity_poly.pdbx_strand_id
1 'polypeptide(L)'
;MDGSSDWRFKTHLANLPIYSEYKDKGIDSTDAIEGTYLDNYKQIWDLYITDSTCDPGMLSSKTGDEAESEFGMEEAVFYQNGTWEYGNLTNEENGYLVTADDMSMMPIYIGVEGEENQGLCTGSENYWCVNSKASAEDQQATLDFLNWVITSDAGRESMAHEMGFTTPFDTFTGEYEADNVFIQASNQYIADGKYSVTWNFSTIPSETWKDGVGSALLEYAQGTGDWDGVVSAFVDGWATEYAAAANK
;
A
#
# COMPACT_ATOMS: atom_id res chain seq x y z
N MET A 1 -1.35 14.85 0.02
CA MET A 1 -1.81 13.63 0.74
C MET A 1 -3.33 13.68 0.90
N ASP A 2 -3.99 12.54 0.83
CA ASP A 2 -5.43 12.41 1.06
C ASP A 2 -5.70 11.69 2.39
N GLY A 3 -6.63 12.19 3.16
CA GLY A 3 -7.04 11.58 4.42
C GLY A 3 -8.41 10.91 4.34
N SER A 4 -9.16 11.11 3.27
CA SER A 4 -10.43 10.42 3.04
C SER A 4 -10.21 8.97 2.60
N SER A 5 -9.09 8.69 1.94
CA SER A 5 -8.64 7.36 1.56
C SER A 5 -7.51 6.92 2.49
N ASP A 6 -7.86 6.63 3.72
CA ASP A 6 -6.93 6.45 4.83
C ASP A 6 -6.05 5.18 4.77
N TRP A 7 -6.27 4.27 3.80
CA TRP A 7 -5.49 3.06 3.61
C TRP A 7 -3.98 3.33 3.47
N ARG A 8 -3.59 4.49 2.90
CA ARG A 8 -2.18 4.86 2.70
C ARG A 8 -1.43 4.94 4.02
N PHE A 9 -2.01 5.51 5.06
CA PHE A 9 -1.33 5.70 6.34
C PHE A 9 -1.70 4.65 7.39
N LYS A 10 -2.96 4.21 7.47
CA LYS A 10 -3.39 3.21 8.46
C LYS A 10 -3.01 1.77 8.08
N THR A 11 -2.67 1.52 6.81
CA THR A 11 -2.32 0.19 6.31
C THR A 11 -0.90 0.17 5.72
N HIS A 12 -0.66 0.87 4.60
CA HIS A 12 0.63 0.81 3.93
C HIS A 12 1.77 1.46 4.72
N LEU A 13 1.58 2.68 5.21
CA LEU A 13 2.59 3.33 6.04
C LEU A 13 2.74 2.62 7.39
N ALA A 14 1.63 2.19 8.02
CA ALA A 14 1.64 1.44 9.27
C ALA A 14 2.33 0.07 9.15
N ASN A 15 2.44 -0.50 7.95
CA ASN A 15 3.18 -1.73 7.72
C ASN A 15 4.69 -1.58 8.02
N LEU A 16 5.26 -0.40 7.86
CA LEU A 16 6.70 -0.19 8.04
C LEU A 16 7.17 -0.42 9.49
N PRO A 17 6.55 0.16 10.53
CA PRO A 17 6.89 -0.17 11.91
C PRO A 17 6.57 -1.63 12.27
N ILE A 18 5.50 -2.23 11.73
CA ILE A 18 5.18 -3.65 11.91
C ILE A 18 6.28 -4.53 11.32
N TYR A 19 6.64 -4.29 10.05
CA TYR A 19 7.69 -5.02 9.35
C TYR A 19 9.03 -4.94 10.07
N SER A 20 9.42 -3.74 10.51
CA SER A 20 10.69 -3.53 11.22
C SER A 20 10.74 -4.29 12.54
N GLU A 21 9.65 -4.27 13.31
CA GLU A 21 9.55 -5.02 14.56
C GLU A 21 9.60 -6.55 14.32
N TYR A 22 8.89 -7.04 13.31
CA TYR A 22 8.91 -8.47 12.94
C TYR A 22 10.29 -8.92 12.49
N LYS A 23 10.95 -8.12 11.65
CA LYS A 23 12.32 -8.38 11.18
C LYS A 23 13.30 -8.48 12.33
N ASP A 24 13.28 -7.54 13.26
CA ASP A 24 14.18 -7.53 14.43
C ASP A 24 13.96 -8.73 15.35
N LYS A 25 12.72 -9.11 15.54
CA LYS A 25 12.36 -10.25 16.39
C LYS A 25 12.48 -11.59 15.68
N GLY A 26 12.66 -11.60 14.35
CA GLY A 26 12.67 -12.82 13.54
C GLY A 26 11.36 -13.59 13.59
N ILE A 27 10.22 -12.87 13.56
CA ILE A 27 8.87 -13.43 13.61
C ILE A 27 8.07 -13.00 12.36
N ASP A 28 7.02 -13.76 12.05
CA ASP A 28 6.12 -13.47 10.91
C ASP A 28 4.73 -12.97 11.35
N SER A 29 4.43 -13.05 12.64
CA SER A 29 3.17 -12.58 13.24
C SER A 29 3.29 -12.44 14.73
N THR A 30 2.38 -11.69 15.36
CA THR A 30 2.29 -11.57 16.82
C THR A 30 0.85 -11.35 17.27
N ASP A 31 0.51 -11.81 18.47
CA ASP A 31 -0.75 -11.52 19.15
C ASP A 31 -0.71 -10.19 19.93
N ALA A 32 0.50 -9.65 20.15
CA ALA A 32 0.72 -8.36 20.80
C ALA A 32 1.96 -7.68 20.20
N ILE A 33 1.75 -6.58 19.50
CA ILE A 33 2.84 -5.75 18.97
C ILE A 33 3.37 -4.84 20.09
N GLU A 34 4.67 -4.60 20.13
CA GLU A 34 5.29 -3.76 21.17
C GLU A 34 5.38 -2.27 20.76
N GLY A 35 5.28 -1.98 19.47
CA GLY A 35 5.37 -0.63 18.95
C GLY A 35 6.79 -0.05 18.97
N THR A 36 7.81 -0.90 18.85
CA THR A 36 9.25 -0.52 18.93
C THR A 36 9.60 0.62 17.98
N TYR A 37 8.95 0.69 16.80
CA TYR A 37 9.24 1.67 15.74
C TYR A 37 8.20 2.78 15.61
N LEU A 38 7.38 3.04 16.65
CA LEU A 38 6.36 4.08 16.60
C LEU A 38 6.93 5.50 16.60
N ASP A 39 8.13 5.73 17.16
CA ASP A 39 8.81 7.02 17.03
C ASP A 39 9.26 7.28 15.58
N ASN A 40 9.68 6.24 14.87
CA ASN A 40 10.00 6.30 13.44
C ASN A 40 8.73 6.56 12.61
N TYR A 41 7.64 5.89 12.96
CA TYR A 41 6.33 6.13 12.33
C TYR A 41 5.83 7.56 12.56
N LYS A 42 6.06 8.11 13.76
CA LYS A 42 5.78 9.51 14.07
C LYS A 42 6.54 10.46 13.17
N GLN A 43 7.85 10.23 13.01
CA GLN A 43 8.70 11.12 12.21
C GLN A 43 8.23 11.19 10.75
N ILE A 44 7.92 10.06 10.11
CA ILE A 44 7.42 10.08 8.73
C ILE A 44 6.00 10.66 8.66
N TRP A 45 5.15 10.43 9.66
CA TRP A 45 3.82 11.02 9.72
C TRP A 45 3.89 12.54 9.91
N ASP A 46 4.77 13.04 10.79
CA ASP A 46 5.03 14.47 10.97
C ASP A 46 5.52 15.14 9.67
N LEU A 47 6.38 14.44 8.90
CA LEU A 47 6.82 14.89 7.58
C LEU A 47 5.63 15.01 6.61
N TYR A 48 4.78 14.02 6.57
CA TYR A 48 3.57 14.02 5.73
C TYR A 48 2.62 15.16 6.08
N ILE A 49 2.49 15.50 7.37
CA ILE A 49 1.67 16.63 7.83
C ILE A 49 2.32 17.96 7.44
N THR A 50 3.62 18.12 7.71
CA THR A 50 4.35 19.39 7.57
C THR A 50 4.53 19.77 6.10
N ASP A 51 4.83 18.80 5.25
CA ASP A 51 5.16 19.00 3.82
C ASP A 51 3.99 18.61 2.89
N SER A 52 2.79 18.48 3.44
CA SER A 52 1.59 18.24 2.63
C SER A 52 1.17 19.51 1.89
N THR A 53 0.65 19.34 0.69
CA THR A 53 -0.10 20.37 -0.04
C THR A 53 -1.43 20.74 0.64
N CYS A 54 -1.91 19.85 1.53
CA CYS A 54 -3.18 19.99 2.23
C CYS A 54 -2.97 20.56 3.64
N ASP A 55 -3.83 21.51 4.05
CA ASP A 55 -3.90 21.93 5.45
C ASP A 55 -4.26 20.73 6.34
N PRO A 56 -3.52 20.46 7.43
CA PRO A 56 -3.79 19.33 8.31
C PRO A 56 -5.22 19.28 8.86
N GLY A 57 -5.87 20.43 9.07
CA GLY A 57 -7.27 20.53 9.48
C GLY A 57 -8.27 20.05 8.43
N MET A 58 -7.86 20.01 7.16
CA MET A 58 -8.67 19.57 6.03
C MET A 58 -8.31 18.17 5.53
N LEU A 59 -7.30 17.54 6.13
CA LEU A 59 -6.73 16.28 5.66
C LEU A 59 -7.78 15.17 5.51
N SER A 60 -8.72 15.04 6.46
CA SER A 60 -9.77 14.02 6.42
C SER A 60 -10.77 14.18 5.27
N SER A 61 -10.84 15.34 4.64
CA SER A 61 -11.71 15.61 3.49
C SER A 61 -10.99 15.55 2.15
N LYS A 62 -9.66 15.52 2.14
CA LYS A 62 -8.84 15.44 0.94
C LYS A 62 -8.99 14.06 0.28
N THR A 63 -9.33 14.03 -0.99
CA THR A 63 -9.57 12.79 -1.75
C THR A 63 -8.33 12.26 -2.45
N GLY A 64 -8.37 10.99 -2.86
CA GLY A 64 -7.32 10.36 -3.67
C GLY A 64 -7.13 11.05 -5.02
N ASP A 65 -8.24 11.36 -5.69
CA ASP A 65 -8.23 12.04 -6.99
C ASP A 65 -7.61 13.44 -6.90
N GLU A 66 -7.85 14.17 -5.81
CA GLU A 66 -7.20 15.46 -5.58
C GLU A 66 -5.70 15.32 -5.36
N ALA A 67 -5.25 14.30 -4.61
CA ALA A 67 -3.83 14.04 -4.39
C ALA A 67 -3.12 13.56 -5.68
N GLU A 68 -3.79 12.75 -6.50
CA GLU A 68 -3.33 12.35 -7.83
C GLU A 68 -3.16 13.56 -8.74
N SER A 69 -4.20 14.42 -8.79
CA SER A 69 -4.17 15.64 -9.62
C SER A 69 -3.05 16.58 -9.20
N GLU A 70 -2.77 16.77 -7.91
CA GLU A 70 -1.67 17.61 -7.43
C GLU A 70 -0.30 17.09 -7.92
N PHE A 71 -0.10 15.78 -7.92
CA PHE A 71 1.12 15.19 -8.46
C PHE A 71 1.15 15.32 -9.99
N GLY A 72 0.06 14.97 -10.66
CA GLY A 72 -0.08 15.04 -12.11
C GLY A 72 0.13 16.45 -12.68
N MET A 73 -0.23 17.48 -11.91
CA MET A 73 -0.08 18.90 -12.27
C MET A 73 1.24 19.52 -11.78
N GLU A 74 2.20 18.70 -11.31
CA GLU A 74 3.51 19.13 -10.78
C GLU A 74 3.42 20.03 -9.53
N GLU A 75 2.31 19.98 -8.79
CA GLU A 75 2.13 20.71 -7.54
C GLU A 75 2.74 19.94 -6.34
N ALA A 76 2.97 18.63 -6.46
CA ALA A 76 3.61 17.78 -5.48
C ALA A 76 4.77 17.00 -6.09
N VAL A 77 5.89 16.93 -5.37
CA VAL A 77 7.10 16.19 -5.80
C VAL A 77 7.01 14.71 -5.43
N PHE A 78 6.34 14.39 -4.32
CA PHE A 78 6.18 13.04 -3.80
C PHE A 78 4.69 12.68 -3.71
N TYR A 79 4.37 11.51 -4.20
CA TYR A 79 3.03 10.94 -4.15
C TYR A 79 3.12 9.49 -3.69
N GLN A 80 2.55 9.18 -2.52
CA GLN A 80 2.52 7.80 -2.04
C GLN A 80 1.39 7.04 -2.73
N ASN A 81 1.79 6.13 -3.60
CA ASN A 81 0.86 5.23 -4.29
C ASN A 81 1.59 3.96 -4.74
N GLY A 82 1.03 3.18 -5.64
CA GLY A 82 1.60 1.96 -6.16
C GLY A 82 1.73 1.95 -7.68
N THR A 83 2.24 0.84 -8.22
CA THR A 83 2.47 0.66 -9.65
C THR A 83 1.19 0.78 -10.50
N TRP A 84 0.03 0.52 -9.92
CA TRP A 84 -1.28 0.66 -10.58
C TRP A 84 -1.60 2.10 -11.02
N GLU A 85 -0.96 3.08 -10.40
CA GLU A 85 -1.22 4.50 -10.68
C GLU A 85 -0.61 4.96 -12.00
N TYR A 86 0.31 4.19 -12.56
CA TYR A 86 0.97 4.54 -13.82
C TYR A 86 -0.01 4.86 -14.94
N GLY A 87 -1.05 4.03 -15.09
CA GLY A 87 -2.06 4.21 -16.13
C GLY A 87 -2.83 5.52 -16.01
N ASN A 88 -3.19 5.91 -14.77
CA ASN A 88 -3.89 7.16 -14.50
C ASN A 88 -2.98 8.37 -14.79
N LEU A 89 -1.74 8.32 -14.30
CA LEU A 89 -0.79 9.43 -14.44
C LEU A 89 -0.35 9.66 -15.89
N THR A 90 -0.37 8.63 -16.73
CA THR A 90 0.02 8.73 -18.16
C THR A 90 -1.17 8.79 -19.12
N ASN A 91 -2.40 8.80 -18.62
CA ASN A 91 -3.59 8.93 -19.44
C ASN A 91 -3.71 10.36 -19.97
N GLU A 92 -3.59 10.52 -21.28
CA GLU A 92 -3.69 11.82 -21.95
C GLU A 92 -5.04 12.55 -21.71
N GLU A 93 -6.11 11.79 -21.44
CA GLU A 93 -7.43 12.35 -21.16
C GLU A 93 -7.50 13.12 -19.84
N ASN A 94 -6.60 12.80 -18.88
CA ASN A 94 -6.53 13.49 -17.59
C ASN A 94 -5.86 14.87 -17.70
N GLY A 95 -5.10 15.11 -18.79
CA GLY A 95 -4.47 16.39 -19.07
C GLY A 95 -3.37 16.76 -18.07
N TYR A 96 -2.74 15.77 -17.44
CA TYR A 96 -1.62 15.97 -16.51
C TYR A 96 -0.37 16.48 -17.25
N LEU A 97 0.51 17.14 -16.50
CA LEU A 97 1.76 17.71 -17.01
C LEU A 97 2.92 16.72 -16.88
N VAL A 98 2.90 15.86 -15.85
CA VAL A 98 3.92 14.82 -15.68
C VAL A 98 3.89 13.82 -16.83
N THR A 99 5.06 13.39 -17.26
CA THR A 99 5.23 12.34 -18.26
C THR A 99 5.93 11.12 -17.64
N ALA A 100 5.98 10.01 -18.36
CA ALA A 100 6.69 8.83 -17.91
C ALA A 100 8.17 9.11 -17.59
N ASP A 101 8.80 10.03 -18.32
CA ASP A 101 10.22 10.38 -18.12
C ASP A 101 10.46 11.23 -16.86
N ASP A 102 9.41 11.83 -16.30
CA ASP A 102 9.49 12.68 -15.11
C ASP A 102 9.29 11.88 -13.81
N MET A 103 8.87 10.62 -13.92
CA MET A 103 8.45 9.80 -12.79
C MET A 103 9.42 8.66 -12.49
N SER A 104 9.49 8.29 -11.22
CA SER A 104 10.17 7.08 -10.74
C SER A 104 9.54 6.62 -9.44
N MET A 105 9.94 5.45 -8.96
CA MET A 105 9.55 4.97 -7.63
C MET A 105 10.73 4.98 -6.67
N MET A 106 10.46 5.28 -5.41
CA MET A 106 11.44 5.18 -4.33
C MET A 106 10.83 4.48 -3.11
N PRO A 107 11.65 3.79 -2.30
CA PRO A 107 11.19 3.23 -1.03
C PRO A 107 10.73 4.31 -0.05
N ILE A 108 9.80 3.97 0.82
CA ILE A 108 9.45 4.82 1.95
C ILE A 108 10.37 4.46 3.11
N TYR A 109 11.19 5.41 3.54
CA TYR A 109 12.10 5.28 4.66
C TYR A 109 11.49 5.92 5.92
N ILE A 110 11.60 5.24 7.06
CA ILE A 110 11.12 5.73 8.36
C ILE A 110 12.26 6.02 9.35
N GLY A 111 13.51 5.99 8.89
CA GLY A 111 14.69 6.31 9.71
C GLY A 111 15.20 5.14 10.56
N VAL A 112 14.96 3.90 10.13
CA VAL A 112 15.51 2.70 10.79
C VAL A 112 16.92 2.41 10.27
N GLU A 113 17.82 1.97 11.14
CA GLU A 113 19.18 1.58 10.75
C GLU A 113 19.16 0.46 9.70
N GLY A 114 19.92 0.64 8.63
CA GLY A 114 20.03 -0.32 7.53
C GLY A 114 19.00 -0.15 6.41
N GLU A 115 18.14 0.86 6.49
CA GLU A 115 17.16 1.17 5.43
C GLU A 115 17.81 1.53 4.08
N GLU A 116 19.06 1.94 4.06
CA GLU A 116 19.80 2.18 2.82
C GLU A 116 19.89 0.93 1.93
N ASN A 117 19.65 -0.26 2.50
CA ASN A 117 19.57 -1.52 1.78
C ASN A 117 18.14 -1.97 1.45
N GLN A 118 17.15 -1.16 1.80
CA GLN A 118 15.74 -1.41 1.54
C GLN A 118 15.37 -1.05 0.11
N GLY A 119 14.56 -1.91 -0.51
CA GLY A 119 13.82 -1.65 -1.74
C GLY A 119 12.37 -1.29 -1.48
N LEU A 120 11.55 -1.45 -2.49
CA LEU A 120 10.13 -1.10 -2.42
C LEU A 120 9.35 -2.06 -1.51
N CYS A 121 8.23 -1.56 -0.98
CA CYS A 121 7.22 -2.41 -0.38
C CYS A 121 6.54 -3.24 -1.47
N THR A 122 6.39 -4.54 -1.23
CA THR A 122 5.80 -5.46 -2.20
C THR A 122 5.07 -6.61 -1.52
N GLY A 123 4.15 -7.21 -2.25
CA GLY A 123 3.38 -8.37 -1.81
C GLY A 123 2.05 -8.46 -2.52
N SER A 124 1.33 -9.57 -2.32
CA SER A 124 -0.01 -9.74 -2.86
C SER A 124 -1.02 -9.07 -1.94
N GLU A 125 -1.83 -8.17 -2.48
CA GLU A 125 -2.87 -7.45 -1.74
C GLU A 125 -4.27 -7.85 -2.16
N ASN A 126 -4.45 -8.22 -3.44
CA ASN A 126 -5.74 -8.55 -4.01
C ASN A 126 -5.81 -10.03 -4.38
N TYR A 127 -6.90 -10.68 -4.03
CA TYR A 127 -7.12 -12.09 -4.26
C TYR A 127 -8.47 -12.32 -4.91
N TRP A 128 -8.51 -13.24 -5.88
CA TRP A 128 -9.76 -13.77 -6.37
C TRP A 128 -10.23 -14.90 -5.45
N CYS A 129 -11.50 -14.85 -5.07
CA CYS A 129 -12.10 -15.86 -4.22
C CYS A 129 -13.22 -16.58 -4.97
N VAL A 130 -13.21 -17.91 -4.93
CA VAL A 130 -14.31 -18.73 -5.43
C VAL A 130 -15.27 -19.00 -4.26
N ASN A 131 -16.56 -18.68 -4.44
CA ASN A 131 -17.56 -18.90 -3.41
C ASN A 131 -17.77 -20.43 -3.19
N SER A 132 -17.29 -20.95 -2.07
CA SER A 132 -17.40 -22.36 -1.72
C SER A 132 -18.84 -22.86 -1.48
N LYS A 133 -19.81 -21.93 -1.37
CA LYS A 133 -21.24 -22.25 -1.23
C LYS A 133 -22.01 -22.20 -2.53
N ALA A 134 -21.38 -21.79 -3.63
CA ALA A 134 -21.97 -21.85 -4.96
C ALA A 134 -22.11 -23.31 -5.44
N SER A 135 -22.91 -23.55 -6.47
CA SER A 135 -22.98 -24.89 -7.08
C SER A 135 -21.62 -25.34 -7.64
N ALA A 136 -21.38 -26.63 -7.71
CA ALA A 136 -20.13 -27.14 -8.29
C ALA A 136 -19.93 -26.68 -9.74
N GLU A 137 -21.00 -26.52 -10.50
CA GLU A 137 -20.99 -26.01 -11.87
C GLU A 137 -20.55 -24.54 -11.90
N ASP A 138 -21.08 -23.70 -11.03
CA ASP A 138 -20.70 -22.27 -10.93
C ASP A 138 -19.26 -22.11 -10.45
N GLN A 139 -18.82 -22.95 -9.49
CA GLN A 139 -17.42 -22.93 -9.04
C GLN A 139 -16.47 -23.28 -10.19
N GLN A 140 -16.80 -24.35 -10.96
CA GLN A 140 -16.00 -24.75 -12.12
C GLN A 140 -15.99 -23.66 -13.20
N ALA A 141 -17.14 -23.07 -13.54
CA ALA A 141 -17.22 -21.98 -14.49
C ALA A 141 -16.38 -20.76 -14.05
N THR A 142 -16.36 -20.44 -12.74
CA THR A 142 -15.50 -19.40 -12.20
C THR A 142 -14.02 -19.73 -12.40
N LEU A 143 -13.60 -20.95 -12.08
CA LEU A 143 -12.21 -21.38 -12.28
C LEU A 143 -11.82 -21.40 -13.77
N ASP A 144 -12.71 -21.83 -14.66
CA ASP A 144 -12.48 -21.83 -16.10
C ASP A 144 -12.32 -20.38 -16.62
N PHE A 145 -13.13 -19.43 -16.11
CA PHE A 145 -13.00 -18.02 -16.44
C PHE A 145 -11.67 -17.44 -15.95
N LEU A 146 -11.30 -17.69 -14.69
CA LEU A 146 -10.03 -17.20 -14.14
C LEU A 146 -8.83 -17.79 -14.92
N ASN A 147 -8.89 -19.08 -15.24
CA ASN A 147 -7.87 -19.71 -16.09
C ASN A 147 -7.81 -19.07 -17.48
N TRP A 148 -8.96 -18.78 -18.09
CA TRP A 148 -9.01 -18.10 -19.38
C TRP A 148 -8.38 -16.70 -19.31
N VAL A 149 -8.69 -15.92 -18.27
CA VAL A 149 -8.13 -14.56 -18.07
C VAL A 149 -6.59 -14.59 -18.03
N ILE A 150 -5.99 -15.57 -17.34
CA ILE A 150 -4.54 -15.60 -17.16
C ILE A 150 -3.78 -16.38 -18.24
N THR A 151 -4.47 -17.10 -19.14
CA THR A 151 -3.80 -17.95 -20.14
C THR A 151 -4.13 -17.60 -21.59
N SER A 152 -5.28 -16.98 -21.88
CA SER A 152 -5.64 -16.59 -23.23
C SER A 152 -4.99 -15.27 -23.63
N ASP A 153 -4.74 -15.09 -24.93
CA ASP A 153 -4.21 -13.83 -25.45
C ASP A 153 -5.12 -12.64 -25.11
N ALA A 154 -6.45 -12.80 -25.28
CA ALA A 154 -7.41 -11.76 -24.98
C ALA A 154 -7.46 -11.38 -23.49
N GLY A 155 -7.38 -12.38 -22.60
CA GLY A 155 -7.36 -12.13 -21.16
C GLY A 155 -6.06 -11.44 -20.71
N ARG A 156 -4.92 -11.90 -21.22
CA ARG A 156 -3.61 -11.29 -20.92
C ARG A 156 -3.50 -9.88 -21.50
N GLU A 157 -3.97 -9.65 -22.71
CA GLU A 157 -4.04 -8.32 -23.33
C GLU A 157 -4.83 -7.35 -22.45
N SER A 158 -6.03 -7.76 -22.03
CA SER A 158 -6.88 -6.94 -21.19
C SER A 158 -6.23 -6.62 -19.82
N MET A 159 -5.63 -7.62 -19.18
CA MET A 159 -4.99 -7.39 -17.88
C MET A 159 -3.72 -6.56 -17.98
N ALA A 160 -2.85 -6.85 -18.93
CA ALA A 160 -1.54 -6.21 -19.02
C ALA A 160 -1.61 -4.79 -19.63
N HIS A 161 -2.36 -4.62 -20.71
CA HIS A 161 -2.34 -3.39 -21.50
C HIS A 161 -3.55 -2.49 -21.28
N GLU A 162 -4.76 -3.06 -21.18
CA GLU A 162 -5.95 -2.23 -20.96
C GLU A 162 -6.10 -1.81 -19.50
N MET A 163 -5.79 -2.72 -18.55
CA MET A 163 -5.93 -2.48 -17.10
C MET A 163 -4.60 -2.13 -16.42
N GLY A 164 -3.46 -2.37 -17.06
CA GLY A 164 -2.14 -2.06 -16.52
C GLY A 164 -1.74 -2.88 -15.28
N PHE A 165 -2.30 -4.09 -15.10
CA PHE A 165 -1.97 -4.93 -13.95
C PHE A 165 -0.59 -5.55 -14.06
N THR A 166 0.16 -5.47 -12.97
CA THR A 166 1.33 -6.33 -12.73
C THR A 166 0.85 -7.58 -12.01
N THR A 167 1.03 -8.75 -12.63
CA THR A 167 0.52 -10.02 -12.12
C THR A 167 1.64 -10.96 -11.71
N PRO A 168 1.41 -11.87 -10.73
CA PRO A 168 2.40 -12.86 -10.30
C PRO A 168 2.40 -14.12 -11.17
N PHE A 169 1.63 -14.17 -12.26
CA PHE A 169 1.48 -15.36 -13.09
C PHE A 169 2.59 -15.44 -14.14
N ASP A 170 3.18 -16.61 -14.30
CA ASP A 170 4.25 -16.92 -15.25
C ASP A 170 3.81 -16.90 -16.73
N THR A 171 2.52 -16.77 -16.98
CA THR A 171 1.95 -16.59 -18.31
C THR A 171 2.07 -15.16 -18.84
N PHE A 172 2.38 -14.18 -17.97
CA PHE A 172 2.58 -12.77 -18.34
C PHE A 172 4.06 -12.51 -18.64
N THR A 173 4.50 -12.93 -19.81
CA THR A 173 5.89 -12.76 -20.28
C THR A 173 5.91 -12.19 -21.69
N GLY A 174 7.06 -11.66 -22.11
CA GLY A 174 7.21 -11.09 -23.45
C GLY A 174 6.33 -9.86 -23.65
N GLU A 175 5.44 -9.89 -24.62
CA GLU A 175 4.56 -8.75 -24.92
C GLU A 175 3.53 -8.44 -23.81
N TYR A 176 3.26 -9.39 -22.91
CA TYR A 176 2.34 -9.19 -21.76
C TYR A 176 3.08 -8.88 -20.46
N GLU A 177 4.39 -8.76 -20.49
CA GLU A 177 5.17 -8.32 -19.32
C GLU A 177 4.95 -6.83 -19.10
N ALA A 178 4.62 -6.46 -17.87
CA ALA A 178 4.49 -5.04 -17.54
C ALA A 178 5.85 -4.35 -17.66
N ASP A 179 5.96 -3.40 -18.56
CA ASP A 179 7.19 -2.65 -18.83
C ASP A 179 6.89 -1.14 -18.84
N ASN A 180 6.90 -0.54 -17.66
CA ASN A 180 6.81 0.90 -17.48
C ASN A 180 7.86 1.37 -16.48
N VAL A 181 8.04 2.67 -16.34
CA VAL A 181 9.09 3.26 -15.49
C VAL A 181 8.99 2.85 -14.03
N PHE A 182 7.78 2.56 -13.52
CA PHE A 182 7.61 2.09 -12.15
C PHE A 182 8.08 0.66 -11.97
N ILE A 183 7.78 -0.21 -12.93
CA ILE A 183 8.25 -1.60 -12.94
C ILE A 183 9.77 -1.65 -13.16
N GLN A 184 10.30 -0.82 -14.06
CA GLN A 184 11.74 -0.72 -14.28
C GLN A 184 12.46 -0.27 -13.01
N ALA A 185 11.96 0.74 -12.29
CA ALA A 185 12.51 1.18 -11.02
C ALA A 185 12.46 0.06 -9.97
N SER A 186 11.35 -0.68 -9.86
CA SER A 186 11.22 -1.82 -8.95
C SER A 186 12.25 -2.91 -9.26
N ASN A 187 12.39 -3.29 -10.53
CA ASN A 187 13.35 -4.29 -10.98
C ASN A 187 14.80 -3.85 -10.73
N GLN A 188 15.08 -2.56 -10.83
CA GLN A 188 16.40 -2.01 -10.53
C GLN A 188 16.77 -2.17 -9.06
N TYR A 189 15.85 -1.89 -8.12
CA TYR A 189 16.08 -2.14 -6.69
C TYR A 189 16.41 -3.62 -6.40
N ILE A 190 15.71 -4.55 -7.06
CA ILE A 190 15.99 -5.99 -6.94
C ILE A 190 17.38 -6.33 -7.52
N ALA A 191 17.73 -5.79 -8.69
CA ALA A 191 19.02 -6.01 -9.35
C ALA A 191 20.19 -5.45 -8.53
N ASP A 192 19.96 -4.34 -7.81
CA ASP A 192 20.94 -3.73 -6.89
C ASP A 192 21.06 -4.50 -5.56
N GLY A 193 20.35 -5.60 -5.39
CA GLY A 193 20.39 -6.43 -4.20
C GLY A 193 19.68 -5.84 -3.00
N LYS A 194 18.78 -4.88 -3.20
CA LYS A 194 17.94 -4.32 -2.14
C LYS A 194 16.89 -5.34 -1.71
N TYR A 195 16.63 -5.44 -0.39
CA TYR A 195 15.58 -6.31 0.10
C TYR A 195 14.20 -5.64 -0.02
N SER A 196 13.18 -6.41 -0.38
CA SER A 196 11.81 -5.92 -0.43
C SER A 196 11.20 -5.88 0.97
N VAL A 197 10.38 -4.87 1.25
CA VAL A 197 9.54 -4.80 2.45
C VAL A 197 8.24 -5.55 2.18
N THR A 198 8.05 -6.65 2.89
CA THR A 198 6.86 -7.49 2.72
C THR A 198 5.64 -6.84 3.38
N TRP A 199 4.51 -6.91 2.68
CA TRP A 199 3.22 -6.56 3.27
C TRP A 199 2.78 -7.59 4.32
N ASN A 200 2.58 -7.13 5.56
CA ASN A 200 2.12 -7.95 6.67
C ASN A 200 0.61 -7.82 6.93
N PHE A 201 -0.16 -7.42 5.94
CA PHE A 201 -1.58 -7.11 6.08
C PHE A 201 -2.42 -8.27 6.63
N SER A 202 -2.06 -9.51 6.29
CA SER A 202 -2.75 -10.71 6.78
C SER A 202 -2.55 -10.96 8.29
N THR A 203 -1.59 -10.29 8.92
CA THR A 203 -1.32 -10.41 10.35
C THR A 203 -1.98 -9.31 11.17
N ILE A 204 -2.49 -8.26 10.52
CA ILE A 204 -3.24 -7.19 11.17
C ILE A 204 -4.54 -7.78 11.74
N PRO A 205 -4.86 -7.53 13.02
CA PRO A 205 -5.92 -8.28 13.72
C PRO A 205 -7.32 -8.03 13.18
N SER A 206 -7.62 -6.81 12.70
CA SER A 206 -8.97 -6.48 12.20
C SER A 206 -9.00 -5.15 11.43
N GLU A 207 -10.08 -4.91 10.69
CA GLU A 207 -10.37 -3.58 10.15
C GLU A 207 -10.63 -2.55 11.26
N THR A 208 -11.23 -2.96 12.38
CA THR A 208 -11.46 -2.09 13.54
C THR A 208 -10.14 -1.51 14.09
N TRP A 209 -9.08 -2.32 14.13
CA TRP A 209 -7.75 -1.83 14.50
C TRP A 209 -7.24 -0.77 13.51
N LYS A 210 -7.33 -1.05 12.21
CA LYS A 210 -6.90 -0.09 11.17
C LYS A 210 -7.66 1.24 11.30
N ASP A 211 -8.98 1.18 11.45
CA ASP A 211 -9.82 2.36 11.60
C ASP A 211 -9.49 3.16 12.86
N GLY A 212 -9.20 2.46 13.96
CA GLY A 212 -8.77 3.09 15.21
C GLY A 212 -7.44 3.84 15.05
N VAL A 213 -6.45 3.19 14.44
CA VAL A 213 -5.14 3.81 14.15
C VAL A 213 -5.29 4.98 13.18
N GLY A 214 -6.07 4.80 12.10
CA GLY A 214 -6.34 5.87 11.13
C GLY A 214 -7.00 7.09 11.76
N SER A 215 -7.99 6.89 12.61
CA SER A 215 -8.68 7.96 13.34
C SER A 215 -7.72 8.71 14.27
N ALA A 216 -6.92 7.99 15.06
CA ALA A 216 -5.95 8.59 15.97
C ALA A 216 -4.87 9.40 15.24
N LEU A 217 -4.40 8.92 14.08
CA LEU A 217 -3.46 9.65 13.22
C LEU A 217 -4.06 10.95 12.67
N LEU A 218 -5.33 10.93 12.26
CA LEU A 218 -6.03 12.14 11.78
C LEU A 218 -6.26 13.13 12.93
N GLU A 219 -6.67 12.67 14.11
CA GLU A 219 -6.84 13.52 15.29
C GLU A 219 -5.51 14.18 15.69
N TYR A 220 -4.42 13.42 15.66
CA TYR A 220 -3.08 13.96 15.89
C TYR A 220 -2.72 15.04 14.84
N ALA A 221 -2.92 14.77 13.56
CA ALA A 221 -2.62 15.72 12.48
C ALA A 221 -3.43 17.00 12.59
N GLN A 222 -4.68 16.92 13.04
CA GLN A 222 -5.58 18.07 13.24
C GLN A 222 -5.36 18.81 14.55
N GLY A 223 -4.49 18.30 15.43
CA GLY A 223 -4.25 18.89 16.76
C GLY A 223 -5.39 18.69 17.76
N THR A 224 -6.28 17.74 17.52
CA THR A 224 -7.39 17.37 18.43
C THR A 224 -7.08 16.14 19.27
N GLY A 225 -6.02 15.41 18.95
CA GLY A 225 -5.43 14.32 19.70
C GLY A 225 -3.92 14.48 19.85
N ASP A 226 -3.28 13.53 20.53
CA ASP A 226 -1.84 13.49 20.74
C ASP A 226 -1.24 12.15 20.25
N TRP A 227 0.10 12.06 20.25
CA TRP A 227 0.78 10.87 19.80
C TRP A 227 0.57 9.66 20.74
N ASP A 228 0.34 9.89 22.02
CA ASP A 228 0.03 8.83 22.99
C ASP A 228 -1.28 8.12 22.61
N GLY A 229 -2.25 8.86 22.07
CA GLY A 229 -3.47 8.29 21.50
C GLY A 229 -3.20 7.36 20.30
N VAL A 230 -2.27 7.73 19.42
CA VAL A 230 -1.83 6.87 18.30
C VAL A 230 -1.14 5.61 18.82
N VAL A 231 -0.23 5.75 19.79
CA VAL A 231 0.45 4.61 20.43
C VAL A 231 -0.55 3.64 21.05
N SER A 232 -1.53 4.14 21.81
CA SER A 232 -2.56 3.30 22.43
C SER A 232 -3.44 2.61 21.37
N ALA A 233 -3.88 3.32 20.34
CA ALA A 233 -4.64 2.73 19.25
C ALA A 233 -3.85 1.62 18.52
N PHE A 234 -2.55 1.83 18.33
CA PHE A 234 -1.68 0.87 17.66
C PHE A 234 -1.39 -0.35 18.53
N VAL A 235 -0.92 -0.17 19.76
CA VAL A 235 -0.43 -1.25 20.64
C VAL A 235 -1.56 -1.92 21.41
N ASP A 236 -2.33 -1.16 22.19
CA ASP A 236 -3.41 -1.72 23.02
C ASP A 236 -4.57 -2.18 22.12
N GLY A 237 -4.83 -1.45 21.05
CA GLY A 237 -5.81 -1.82 20.02
C GLY A 237 -5.47 -3.15 19.36
N TRP A 238 -4.19 -3.39 19.00
CA TRP A 238 -3.74 -4.66 18.42
C TRP A 238 -4.07 -5.85 19.33
N ALA A 239 -3.61 -5.81 20.58
CA ALA A 239 -3.83 -6.89 21.54
C ALA A 239 -5.34 -7.13 21.79
N THR A 240 -6.13 -6.06 21.85
CA THR A 240 -7.58 -6.13 22.07
C THR A 240 -8.28 -6.83 20.91
N GLU A 241 -8.01 -6.41 19.68
CA GLU A 241 -8.65 -6.95 18.49
C GLU A 241 -8.18 -8.37 18.18
N TYR A 242 -6.91 -8.69 18.44
CA TYR A 242 -6.41 -10.05 18.30
C TYR A 242 -7.11 -11.02 19.27
N ALA A 243 -7.26 -10.62 20.54
CA ALA A 243 -7.99 -11.40 21.52
C ALA A 243 -9.48 -11.57 21.16
N ALA A 244 -10.11 -10.53 20.56
CA ALA A 244 -11.49 -10.59 20.09
C ALA A 244 -11.66 -11.54 18.89
N ALA A 245 -10.70 -11.57 17.98
CA ALA A 245 -10.71 -12.49 16.83
C ALA A 245 -10.53 -13.96 17.24
N ALA A 246 -9.68 -14.24 18.24
CA ALA A 246 -9.44 -15.60 18.75
C ALA A 246 -10.67 -16.22 19.45
N ASN A 247 -11.66 -15.42 19.85
CA ASN A 247 -12.88 -15.86 20.51
C ASN A 247 -14.09 -16.06 19.57
N LYS A 248 -13.89 -15.92 18.26
CA LYS A 248 -14.92 -16.17 17.21
C LYS A 248 -14.74 -17.54 16.56
#